data_50ce34a1f4e15d6e733ef0df91aaf177
#
_entry.id   50ce34a1f4e15d6e733ef0df91aaf177
#
_cell.length_a   1.000
_cell.length_b   1.000
_cell.length_c   1.000
_cell.angle_alpha   90.00
_cell.angle_beta   90.00
_cell.angle_gamma   90.00
#
_symmetry.space_group_name_H-M   'P 1'
#
loop_
_entity.id
_entity.type
_entity.pdbx_description
1 polymer ?
#
loop_
_entity_poly.entity_id
_entity_poly.type
_entity_poly.pdbx_seq_one_letter_code
_entity_poly.pdbx_strand_id
1 'polypeptide(L)'
;MNKFNVLYFCAIFFWLTACGETQKEKTSQKKQNDLNAVVHKPAEVPEFNADSAFAYIVDQLAFGPRVPNTPAHKACGEYLANKLRKFTDTVYIQKARARAYDGTVLNIKNIIGAIQPENHNRILLCAHWDTRHIAEKDPDPALRDKPFDGANDGASGVGVLIEIARILKNNPPPIGIDIIFFDAEDYGQPHTDRPYVPDSWALGSQHWARNPHVQGYYAKYGILLDMVGAKDATFLMEGYSMMYAASIVRKVWNTAIRLGYDNYFLMQETNPITDDHYYINTIINIPTINIIHYDRTTVTGFFPEWHTHGDNIDVIDKNTLKAVGQTLLQVIFEEE
;
A
#
# COMPACT_ATOMS: atom_id res chain seq x y z
N MET A 1 71.86 -8.27 31.18
CA MET A 1 72.77 -7.33 31.92
C MET A 1 71.93 -6.27 32.55
N ASN A 2 72.06 -6.25 33.87
CA ASN A 2 71.92 -5.12 34.86
C ASN A 2 70.61 -4.27 34.82
N LYS A 3 69.97 -4.14 35.86
CA LYS A 3 69.99 -4.16 37.34
C LYS A 3 69.04 -3.07 37.78
N PHE A 4 68.13 -3.43 38.69
CA PHE A 4 67.83 -2.89 40.03
C PHE A 4 67.67 -1.35 40.13
N ASN A 5 66.61 -0.81 40.78
CA ASN A 5 66.47 -0.80 42.22
C ASN A 5 65.08 -0.31 42.67
N VAL A 6 64.65 -0.94 43.70
CA VAL A 6 63.64 -0.69 44.73
C VAL A 6 64.03 0.48 45.61
N LEU A 7 63.11 1.27 46.14
CA LEU A 7 63.16 1.72 47.56
C LEU A 7 61.83 2.32 48.05
N TYR A 8 61.53 1.89 49.16
CA TYR A 8 60.54 2.00 50.19
C TYR A 8 60.49 3.34 50.94
N PHE A 9 59.47 3.44 51.82
CA PHE A 9 59.29 4.23 53.08
C PHE A 9 58.40 5.46 52.93
N CYS A 10 57.56 5.85 53.82
CA CYS A 10 56.99 5.36 55.11
C CYS A 10 55.77 6.21 55.44
N ALA A 11 54.90 5.65 56.19
CA ALA A 11 53.72 6.23 56.80
C ALA A 11 54.09 7.24 57.91
N ILE A 12 53.26 8.26 58.12
CA ILE A 12 53.06 8.87 59.43
C ILE A 12 51.59 9.25 59.61
N PHE A 13 51.01 8.70 60.65
CA PHE A 13 49.74 9.01 61.27
C PHE A 13 49.82 10.29 62.07
N PHE A 14 48.80 11.13 61.95
CA PHE A 14 48.49 12.10 63.05
C PHE A 14 46.98 12.21 63.23
N TRP A 15 46.52 11.77 64.37
CA TRP A 15 45.21 12.06 64.93
C TRP A 15 45.24 13.41 65.60
N LEU A 16 44.23 14.22 65.38
CA LEU A 16 43.76 15.19 66.36
C LEU A 16 42.26 15.36 66.26
N THR A 17 41.64 15.15 67.41
CA THR A 17 40.26 15.40 67.77
C THR A 17 40.00 16.88 67.99
N ALA A 18 38.81 17.38 67.60
CA ALA A 18 37.95 18.16 68.52
C ALA A 18 36.69 18.70 67.84
N CYS A 19 35.58 18.46 68.49
CA CYS A 19 34.40 19.28 68.79
C CYS A 19 33.76 20.14 67.68
N GLY A 20 32.60 19.81 67.13
CA GLY A 20 31.33 20.30 67.65
C GLY A 20 30.90 21.66 67.09
N GLU A 21 30.04 21.62 66.09
CA GLU A 21 28.98 22.61 65.97
C GLU A 21 27.83 22.07 65.04
N THR A 22 26.65 22.14 65.61
CA THR A 22 25.39 21.82 64.98
C THR A 22 25.11 22.75 63.80
N GLN A 23 25.19 22.25 62.58
CA GLN A 23 24.61 22.93 61.45
C GLN A 23 23.37 22.18 60.93
N LYS A 24 22.28 22.93 60.91
CA LYS A 24 20.94 22.57 60.44
C LYS A 24 21.01 21.83 59.12
N GLU A 25 20.41 20.68 59.06
CA GLU A 25 20.03 19.98 57.86
C GLU A 25 19.17 20.93 56.98
N LYS A 26 19.75 21.48 55.94
CA LYS A 26 18.99 21.98 54.80
C LYS A 26 18.58 20.81 53.96
N THR A 27 17.37 20.34 54.16
CA THR A 27 16.65 19.43 53.27
C THR A 27 16.58 20.06 51.90
N SER A 28 17.49 19.70 51.02
CA SER A 28 17.35 20.00 49.61
C SER A 28 16.21 19.13 49.07
N GLN A 29 15.01 19.71 49.01
CA GLN A 29 13.92 19.18 48.19
C GLN A 29 14.43 19.13 46.76
N LYS A 30 14.89 17.96 46.37
CA LYS A 30 15.09 17.58 44.98
C LYS A 30 13.71 17.68 44.34
N LYS A 31 13.46 18.77 43.59
CA LYS A 31 12.31 18.86 42.70
C LYS A 31 12.37 17.65 41.80
N GLN A 32 11.54 16.67 42.10
CA GLN A 32 11.20 15.57 41.24
C GLN A 32 10.43 16.22 40.08
N ASN A 33 11.13 16.48 39.00
CA ASN A 33 10.47 16.79 37.75
C ASN A 33 9.63 15.57 37.42
N ASP A 34 8.35 15.65 37.68
CA ASP A 34 7.36 14.80 37.07
C ASP A 34 7.47 15.01 35.57
N LEU A 35 8.32 14.23 34.93
CA LEU A 35 8.18 13.90 33.53
C LEU A 35 6.90 13.06 33.44
N ASN A 36 5.77 13.75 33.36
CA ASN A 36 4.59 13.19 32.78
C ASN A 36 4.95 12.84 31.33
N ALA A 37 5.59 11.70 31.13
CA ALA A 37 5.54 11.02 29.87
C ALA A 37 4.06 10.85 29.58
N VAL A 38 3.52 11.65 28.69
CA VAL A 38 2.22 11.42 28.08
C VAL A 38 2.38 10.05 27.45
N VAL A 39 1.94 9.01 28.17
CA VAL A 39 1.77 7.68 27.59
C VAL A 39 0.69 7.88 26.54
N HIS A 40 1.10 8.13 25.31
CA HIS A 40 0.19 8.07 24.17
C HIS A 40 -0.39 6.66 24.19
N LYS A 41 -1.62 6.53 24.68
CA LYS A 41 -2.39 5.31 24.49
C LYS A 41 -2.39 5.05 22.98
N PRO A 42 -1.90 3.89 22.49
CA PRO A 42 -1.95 3.61 21.07
C PRO A 42 -3.36 3.90 20.57
N ALA A 43 -3.48 4.66 19.47
CA ALA A 43 -4.79 4.95 18.89
C ALA A 43 -5.48 3.61 18.63
N GLU A 44 -6.72 3.48 19.06
CA GLU A 44 -7.51 2.28 18.82
C GLU A 44 -7.70 2.18 17.31
N VAL A 45 -7.17 1.11 16.68
CA VAL A 45 -7.26 0.93 15.24
C VAL A 45 -8.70 0.55 14.88
N PRO A 46 -9.36 1.31 14.01
CA PRO A 46 -10.73 1.02 13.61
C PRO A 46 -10.85 -0.36 12.94
N GLU A 47 -12.02 -0.97 13.10
CA GLU A 47 -12.30 -2.23 12.43
C GLU A 47 -12.66 -2.00 10.96
N PHE A 48 -12.00 -2.77 10.06
CA PHE A 48 -12.32 -2.76 8.64
C PHE A 48 -13.64 -3.46 8.35
N ASN A 49 -14.51 -2.83 7.55
CA ASN A 49 -15.79 -3.38 7.18
C ASN A 49 -15.75 -4.02 5.79
N ALA A 50 -15.61 -5.34 5.75
CA ALA A 50 -15.53 -6.09 4.51
C ALA A 50 -16.84 -6.09 3.70
N ASP A 51 -18.00 -5.95 4.35
CA ASP A 51 -19.29 -5.83 3.65
C ASP A 51 -19.37 -4.52 2.86
N SER A 52 -18.84 -3.43 3.41
CA SER A 52 -18.74 -2.16 2.70
C SER A 52 -17.78 -2.23 1.52
N ALA A 53 -16.61 -2.84 1.71
CA ALA A 53 -15.64 -3.02 0.62
C ALA A 53 -16.24 -3.89 -0.51
N PHE A 54 -16.90 -4.98 -0.18
CA PHE A 54 -17.62 -5.82 -1.12
C PHE A 54 -18.70 -5.03 -1.88
N ALA A 55 -19.49 -4.21 -1.18
CA ALA A 55 -20.49 -3.37 -1.83
C ALA A 55 -19.87 -2.38 -2.82
N TYR A 56 -18.69 -1.81 -2.53
CA TYR A 56 -17.97 -0.95 -3.48
C TYR A 56 -17.45 -1.70 -4.70
N ILE A 57 -17.15 -2.99 -4.60
CA ILE A 57 -16.86 -3.84 -5.76
C ILE A 57 -18.12 -4.02 -6.60
N VAL A 58 -19.24 -4.42 -5.99
CA VAL A 58 -20.53 -4.57 -6.67
C VAL A 58 -20.95 -3.28 -7.40
N ASP A 59 -20.79 -2.13 -6.74
CA ASP A 59 -21.08 -0.82 -7.35
C ASP A 59 -20.26 -0.56 -8.62
N GLN A 60 -18.97 -0.99 -8.64
CA GLN A 60 -18.11 -0.84 -9.81
C GLN A 60 -18.54 -1.78 -10.96
N LEU A 61 -18.86 -3.03 -10.63
CA LEU A 61 -19.28 -4.04 -11.62
C LEU A 61 -20.62 -3.66 -12.26
N ALA A 62 -21.49 -2.93 -11.55
CA ALA A 62 -22.78 -2.47 -12.09
C ALA A 62 -22.64 -1.56 -13.32
N PHE A 63 -21.48 -0.96 -13.58
CA PHE A 63 -21.20 -0.20 -14.80
C PHE A 63 -20.83 -1.10 -15.99
N GLY A 64 -20.50 -2.37 -15.75
CA GLY A 64 -19.88 -3.28 -16.69
C GLY A 64 -18.36 -3.13 -16.75
N PRO A 65 -17.69 -3.82 -17.68
CA PRO A 65 -16.24 -3.75 -17.86
C PRO A 65 -15.75 -2.30 -18.05
N ARG A 66 -14.78 -1.89 -17.22
CA ARG A 66 -14.26 -0.51 -17.17
C ARG A 66 -13.14 -0.29 -18.17
N VAL A 67 -13.31 -0.82 -19.40
CA VAL A 67 -12.30 -0.68 -20.46
C VAL A 67 -12.13 0.79 -20.84
N PRO A 68 -10.89 1.32 -20.89
CA PRO A 68 -10.61 2.70 -21.28
C PRO A 68 -11.32 3.10 -22.59
N ASN A 69 -11.80 4.35 -22.66
CA ASN A 69 -12.59 4.95 -23.75
C ASN A 69 -14.07 4.52 -23.81
N THR A 70 -14.56 3.58 -23.00
CA THR A 70 -15.96 3.14 -23.03
C THR A 70 -16.88 4.05 -22.18
N PRO A 71 -18.21 4.01 -22.42
CA PRO A 71 -19.17 4.69 -21.54
C PRO A 71 -19.14 4.16 -20.10
N ALA A 72 -18.95 2.85 -19.89
CA ALA A 72 -18.83 2.22 -18.59
C ALA A 72 -17.63 2.77 -17.81
N HIS A 73 -16.47 2.82 -18.44
CA HIS A 73 -15.26 3.43 -17.88
C HIS A 73 -15.47 4.90 -17.48
N LYS A 74 -16.07 5.70 -18.34
CA LYS A 74 -16.37 7.11 -18.03
C LYS A 74 -17.27 7.25 -16.83
N ALA A 75 -18.37 6.49 -16.77
CA ALA A 75 -19.34 6.54 -15.68
C ALA A 75 -18.76 6.03 -14.36
N CYS A 76 -18.04 4.90 -14.37
CA CYS A 76 -17.37 4.39 -13.20
C CYS A 76 -16.31 5.36 -12.67
N GLY A 77 -15.49 5.95 -13.53
CA GLY A 77 -14.50 6.96 -13.11
C GLY A 77 -15.13 8.20 -12.45
N GLU A 78 -16.34 8.60 -12.85
CA GLU A 78 -17.10 9.68 -12.18
C GLU A 78 -17.62 9.22 -10.82
N TYR A 79 -18.10 7.99 -10.72
CA TYR A 79 -18.50 7.37 -9.45
C TYR A 79 -17.33 7.31 -8.45
N LEU A 80 -16.17 6.82 -8.87
CA LEU A 80 -14.98 6.71 -8.03
C LEU A 80 -14.50 8.09 -7.54
N ALA A 81 -14.46 9.07 -8.43
CA ALA A 81 -14.13 10.45 -8.06
C ALA A 81 -15.09 11.02 -7.01
N ASN A 82 -16.39 10.71 -7.13
CA ASN A 82 -17.39 11.14 -6.17
C ASN A 82 -17.26 10.42 -4.80
N LYS A 83 -16.87 9.13 -4.81
CA LYS A 83 -16.59 8.41 -3.55
C LYS A 83 -15.38 9.03 -2.83
N LEU A 84 -14.29 9.32 -3.54
CA LEU A 84 -13.13 10.00 -2.92
C LEU A 84 -13.48 11.41 -2.45
N ARG A 85 -14.25 12.22 -3.20
CA ARG A 85 -14.72 13.55 -2.74
C ARG A 85 -15.53 13.48 -1.44
N LYS A 86 -16.25 12.38 -1.21
CA LYS A 86 -17.01 12.19 0.03
C LYS A 86 -16.11 11.87 1.22
N PHE A 87 -15.01 11.16 1.01
CA PHE A 87 -14.22 10.55 2.09
C PHE A 87 -12.83 11.14 2.28
N THR A 88 -12.32 11.96 1.34
CA THR A 88 -11.02 12.62 1.43
C THR A 88 -11.17 14.14 1.50
N ASP A 89 -10.08 14.84 1.81
CA ASP A 89 -10.12 16.30 1.97
C ASP A 89 -9.99 17.03 0.63
N THR A 90 -9.23 16.44 -0.30
CA THR A 90 -9.02 17.00 -1.65
C THR A 90 -9.02 15.88 -2.69
N VAL A 91 -9.57 16.15 -3.88
CA VAL A 91 -9.54 15.21 -5.01
C VAL A 91 -8.95 15.88 -6.24
N TYR A 92 -7.96 15.22 -6.84
CA TYR A 92 -7.38 15.60 -8.12
C TYR A 92 -7.81 14.61 -9.19
N ILE A 93 -8.12 15.13 -10.38
CA ILE A 93 -8.44 14.31 -11.57
C ILE A 93 -7.36 14.58 -12.60
N GLN A 94 -6.47 13.64 -12.79
CA GLN A 94 -5.40 13.74 -13.76
C GLN A 94 -5.84 13.05 -15.07
N LYS A 95 -6.04 13.85 -16.12
CA LYS A 95 -6.42 13.35 -17.45
C LYS A 95 -5.20 13.40 -18.37
N ALA A 96 -5.02 12.34 -19.15
CA ALA A 96 -3.96 12.30 -20.15
C ALA A 96 -4.40 11.45 -21.37
N ARG A 97 -3.55 11.43 -22.39
CA ARG A 97 -3.68 10.53 -23.53
C ARG A 97 -2.45 9.62 -23.57
N ALA A 98 -2.68 8.34 -23.61
CA ALA A 98 -1.63 7.32 -23.75
C ALA A 98 -1.85 6.54 -25.06
N ARG A 99 -0.77 6.10 -25.69
CA ARG A 99 -0.85 5.18 -26.84
C ARG A 99 -0.62 3.79 -26.36
N ALA A 100 -1.59 2.90 -26.54
CA ALA A 100 -1.49 1.49 -26.24
C ALA A 100 -0.64 0.73 -27.28
N TYR A 101 -0.31 -0.52 -26.97
CA TYR A 101 0.55 -1.39 -27.78
C TYR A 101 -0.01 -1.63 -29.21
N ASP A 102 -1.32 -1.66 -29.36
CA ASP A 102 -2.05 -1.84 -30.62
C ASP A 102 -2.23 -0.55 -31.44
N GLY A 103 -1.71 0.58 -30.94
CA GLY A 103 -1.81 1.90 -31.53
C GLY A 103 -3.05 2.69 -31.10
N THR A 104 -3.96 2.10 -30.33
CA THR A 104 -5.13 2.77 -29.78
C THR A 104 -4.71 3.94 -28.89
N VAL A 105 -5.38 5.08 -29.02
CA VAL A 105 -5.18 6.24 -28.14
C VAL A 105 -6.20 6.18 -27.02
N LEU A 106 -5.72 5.92 -25.80
CA LEU A 106 -6.52 5.87 -24.58
C LEU A 106 -6.63 7.25 -23.95
N ASN A 107 -7.85 7.64 -23.55
CA ASN A 107 -8.09 8.82 -22.72
C ASN A 107 -8.11 8.37 -21.26
N ILE A 108 -6.96 8.42 -20.63
CA ILE A 108 -6.77 7.92 -19.26
C ILE A 108 -7.16 8.97 -18.22
N LYS A 109 -7.58 8.49 -17.05
CA LYS A 109 -8.03 9.30 -15.93
C LYS A 109 -7.55 8.70 -14.61
N ASN A 110 -6.42 9.15 -14.09
CA ASN A 110 -6.05 8.84 -12.70
C ASN A 110 -6.87 9.68 -11.74
N ILE A 111 -7.33 9.05 -10.65
CA ILE A 111 -8.20 9.69 -9.65
C ILE A 111 -7.45 9.66 -8.32
N ILE A 112 -7.16 10.81 -7.75
CA ILE A 112 -6.35 10.93 -6.54
C ILE A 112 -7.17 11.58 -5.44
N GLY A 113 -7.28 10.93 -4.27
CA GLY A 113 -7.86 11.49 -3.06
C GLY A 113 -6.77 11.72 -2.02
N ALA A 114 -6.64 12.93 -1.49
CA ALA A 114 -5.68 13.26 -0.45
C ALA A 114 -6.38 13.47 0.90
N ILE A 115 -5.89 12.79 1.93
CA ILE A 115 -6.27 12.95 3.34
C ILE A 115 -5.11 13.69 4.02
N GLN A 116 -5.41 14.76 4.77
CA GLN A 116 -4.45 15.66 5.37
C GLN A 116 -3.37 16.11 4.36
N PRO A 117 -3.74 16.81 3.26
CA PRO A 117 -2.82 17.16 2.18
C PRO A 117 -1.63 18.01 2.65
N GLU A 118 -1.78 18.79 3.73
CA GLU A 118 -0.70 19.61 4.33
C GLU A 118 0.27 18.80 5.20
N ASN A 119 -0.03 17.54 5.50
CA ASN A 119 0.85 16.68 6.27
C ASN A 119 1.92 16.06 5.37
N HIS A 120 3.15 16.56 5.44
CA HIS A 120 4.26 16.04 4.63
C HIS A 120 4.76 14.66 5.05
N ASN A 121 4.44 14.21 6.29
CA ASN A 121 4.66 12.84 6.71
C ASN A 121 3.51 12.00 6.15
N ARG A 122 3.68 11.43 4.95
CA ARG A 122 2.60 10.77 4.21
C ARG A 122 3.01 9.51 3.51
N ILE A 123 2.04 8.64 3.23
CA ILE A 123 2.18 7.42 2.42
C ILE A 123 1.22 7.45 1.23
N LEU A 124 1.54 6.62 0.25
CA LEU A 124 0.73 6.41 -0.95
C LEU A 124 0.05 5.04 -0.88
N LEU A 125 -1.26 5.00 -1.09
CA LEU A 125 -2.03 3.78 -1.32
C LEU A 125 -2.57 3.82 -2.75
N CYS A 126 -2.45 2.75 -3.51
CA CYS A 126 -2.92 2.76 -4.89
C CYS A 126 -3.51 1.41 -5.32
N ALA A 127 -4.33 1.45 -6.36
CA ALA A 127 -4.88 0.31 -7.09
C ALA A 127 -5.21 0.78 -8.50
N HIS A 128 -5.26 -0.12 -9.48
CA HIS A 128 -5.86 0.22 -10.77
C HIS A 128 -7.38 0.04 -10.74
N TRP A 129 -8.11 0.77 -11.60
CA TRP A 129 -9.57 0.74 -11.61
C TRP A 129 -10.18 0.37 -12.97
N ASP A 130 -9.37 0.39 -14.02
CA ASP A 130 -9.76 -0.08 -15.34
C ASP A 130 -9.86 -1.61 -15.40
N THR A 131 -10.36 -2.12 -16.50
CA THR A 131 -10.33 -3.55 -16.81
C THR A 131 -9.76 -3.79 -18.18
N ARG A 132 -9.26 -4.98 -18.36
CA ARG A 132 -8.75 -5.47 -19.61
C ARG A 132 -9.83 -5.50 -20.69
N HIS A 133 -9.43 -5.19 -21.93
CA HIS A 133 -10.31 -5.14 -23.09
C HIS A 133 -10.56 -6.50 -23.75
N ILE A 134 -9.83 -7.55 -23.32
CA ILE A 134 -9.90 -8.93 -23.83
C ILE A 134 -9.73 -9.91 -22.66
N ALA A 135 -10.29 -11.11 -22.80
CA ALA A 135 -10.14 -12.21 -21.83
C ALA A 135 -9.27 -13.31 -22.43
N GLU A 136 -8.00 -13.01 -22.78
CA GLU A 136 -7.16 -13.91 -23.57
C GLU A 136 -6.82 -15.24 -22.89
N LYS A 137 -7.10 -15.36 -21.59
CA LYS A 137 -6.95 -16.61 -20.83
C LYS A 137 -8.25 -17.40 -20.70
N ASP A 138 -9.36 -16.87 -21.22
CA ASP A 138 -10.65 -17.55 -21.12
C ASP A 138 -10.60 -18.97 -21.75
N PRO A 139 -11.09 -19.99 -21.05
CA PRO A 139 -11.13 -21.35 -21.58
C PRO A 139 -12.00 -21.46 -22.84
N ASP A 140 -13.09 -20.66 -22.97
CA ASP A 140 -13.88 -20.57 -24.18
C ASP A 140 -13.25 -19.60 -25.20
N PRO A 141 -12.74 -20.10 -26.34
CA PRO A 141 -12.16 -19.25 -27.37
C PRO A 141 -13.11 -18.17 -27.91
N ALA A 142 -14.42 -18.37 -27.85
CA ALA A 142 -15.42 -17.41 -28.33
C ALA A 142 -15.57 -16.17 -27.41
N LEU A 143 -15.00 -16.23 -26.22
CA LEU A 143 -15.01 -15.16 -25.23
C LEU A 143 -13.69 -14.37 -25.16
N ARG A 144 -12.61 -14.88 -25.75
CA ARG A 144 -11.27 -14.31 -25.58
C ARG A 144 -11.10 -12.88 -26.08
N ASP A 145 -11.85 -12.49 -27.10
CA ASP A 145 -11.81 -11.12 -27.66
C ASP A 145 -12.82 -10.17 -26.97
N LYS A 146 -13.38 -10.57 -25.85
CA LYS A 146 -14.38 -9.78 -25.12
C LYS A 146 -13.84 -9.34 -23.76
N PRO A 147 -14.23 -8.15 -23.29
CA PRO A 147 -13.88 -7.70 -21.94
C PRO A 147 -14.68 -8.48 -20.89
N PHE A 148 -14.16 -8.53 -19.67
CA PHE A 148 -14.76 -9.21 -18.52
C PHE A 148 -14.94 -8.24 -17.35
N ASP A 149 -15.59 -8.70 -16.27
CA ASP A 149 -16.00 -7.82 -15.17
C ASP A 149 -14.82 -7.28 -14.34
N GLY A 150 -13.71 -8.02 -14.19
CA GLY A 150 -12.55 -7.60 -13.42
C GLY A 150 -12.91 -7.32 -11.95
N ALA A 151 -13.58 -8.29 -11.30
CA ALA A 151 -14.03 -8.13 -9.91
C ALA A 151 -12.86 -8.18 -8.94
N ASN A 152 -11.93 -9.10 -9.17
CA ASN A 152 -10.68 -9.19 -8.42
C ASN A 152 -9.62 -8.30 -9.05
N ASP A 153 -9.50 -8.37 -10.36
CA ASP A 153 -8.53 -7.62 -11.17
C ASP A 153 -9.07 -6.22 -11.50
N GLY A 154 -8.62 -5.27 -10.70
CA GLY A 154 -8.95 -3.87 -10.63
C GLY A 154 -9.98 -3.49 -9.57
N ALA A 155 -11.17 -4.11 -9.51
CA ALA A 155 -12.21 -3.61 -8.60
C ALA A 155 -11.94 -3.93 -7.12
N SER A 156 -11.24 -5.03 -6.79
CA SER A 156 -11.01 -5.45 -5.41
C SER A 156 -10.13 -4.46 -4.64
N GLY A 157 -8.98 -4.07 -5.21
CA GLY A 157 -8.08 -3.08 -4.61
C GLY A 157 -8.77 -1.73 -4.38
N VAL A 158 -9.52 -1.26 -5.38
CA VAL A 158 -10.31 -0.02 -5.29
C VAL A 158 -11.38 -0.11 -4.20
N GLY A 159 -12.09 -1.24 -4.10
CA GLY A 159 -13.11 -1.46 -3.07
C GLY A 159 -12.53 -1.36 -1.65
N VAL A 160 -11.37 -1.99 -1.41
CA VAL A 160 -10.64 -1.90 -0.14
C VAL A 160 -10.23 -0.45 0.16
N LEU A 161 -9.67 0.27 -0.82
CA LEU A 161 -9.19 1.64 -0.60
C LEU A 161 -10.33 2.65 -0.39
N ILE A 162 -11.49 2.47 -1.02
CA ILE A 162 -12.67 3.30 -0.72
C ILE A 162 -13.14 3.09 0.72
N GLU A 163 -13.15 1.86 1.20
CA GLU A 163 -13.53 1.57 2.59
C GLU A 163 -12.52 2.15 3.58
N ILE A 164 -11.23 2.04 3.31
CA ILE A 164 -10.19 2.71 4.09
C ILE A 164 -10.43 4.22 4.13
N ALA A 165 -10.68 4.87 3.00
CA ALA A 165 -10.97 6.30 2.96
C ALA A 165 -12.19 6.66 3.82
N ARG A 166 -13.25 5.84 3.76
CA ARG A 166 -14.47 6.05 4.56
C ARG A 166 -14.19 5.95 6.07
N ILE A 167 -13.38 4.98 6.47
CA ILE A 167 -12.99 4.81 7.88
C ILE A 167 -12.14 5.99 8.35
N LEU A 168 -11.13 6.37 7.57
CA LEU A 168 -10.21 7.46 7.91
C LEU A 168 -10.91 8.83 7.99
N LYS A 169 -11.99 9.04 7.24
CA LYS A 169 -12.82 10.27 7.35
C LYS A 169 -13.35 10.50 8.76
N ASN A 170 -13.70 9.43 9.47
CA ASN A 170 -14.25 9.49 10.83
C ASN A 170 -13.19 9.21 11.92
N ASN A 171 -12.05 8.69 11.53
CA ASN A 171 -10.93 8.32 12.40
C ASN A 171 -9.64 8.87 11.77
N PRO A 172 -9.33 10.16 11.97
CA PRO A 172 -8.17 10.78 11.32
C PRO A 172 -6.87 10.03 11.62
N PRO A 173 -6.09 9.67 10.59
CA PRO A 173 -4.82 8.98 10.76
C PRO A 173 -3.74 9.94 11.30
N PRO A 174 -2.63 9.42 11.88
CA PRO A 174 -1.53 10.25 12.36
C PRO A 174 -0.70 10.89 11.23
N ILE A 175 -0.85 10.39 10.00
CA ILE A 175 -0.10 10.78 8.81
C ILE A 175 -1.01 11.22 7.67
N GLY A 176 -0.46 11.94 6.70
CA GLY A 176 -1.13 12.21 5.41
C GLY A 176 -1.21 10.94 4.57
N ILE A 177 -2.29 10.81 3.79
CA ILE A 177 -2.47 9.64 2.90
C ILE A 177 -2.96 10.14 1.55
N ASP A 178 -2.32 9.67 0.48
CA ASP A 178 -2.85 9.78 -0.87
C ASP A 178 -3.37 8.41 -1.31
N ILE A 179 -4.59 8.41 -1.83
CA ILE A 179 -5.20 7.23 -2.45
C ILE A 179 -5.28 7.51 -3.95
N ILE A 180 -4.61 6.69 -4.75
CA ILE A 180 -4.61 6.85 -6.21
C ILE A 180 -5.24 5.62 -6.86
N PHE A 181 -6.25 5.88 -7.70
CA PHE A 181 -6.78 4.89 -8.63
C PHE A 181 -6.16 5.15 -9.99
N PHE A 182 -5.24 4.26 -10.41
CA PHE A 182 -4.59 4.33 -11.71
C PHE A 182 -5.48 3.78 -12.81
N ASP A 183 -5.37 4.36 -14.00
CA ASP A 183 -6.15 4.00 -15.18
C ASP A 183 -5.24 3.35 -16.24
N ALA A 184 -5.81 2.49 -17.07
CA ALA A 184 -5.11 1.81 -18.16
C ALA A 184 -3.85 1.05 -17.68
N GLU A 185 -3.94 0.40 -16.53
CA GLU A 185 -2.97 -0.58 -16.09
C GLU A 185 -3.06 -1.81 -17.00
N ASP A 186 -4.28 -2.32 -17.20
CA ASP A 186 -4.58 -3.63 -17.74
C ASP A 186 -4.81 -3.62 -19.29
N TYR A 187 -4.49 -2.52 -19.96
CA TYR A 187 -4.52 -2.43 -21.43
C TYR A 187 -3.19 -2.84 -22.07
N GLY A 188 -2.42 -3.69 -21.41
CA GLY A 188 -1.10 -4.12 -21.87
C GLY A 188 -1.13 -5.18 -22.97
N GLN A 189 0.02 -5.34 -23.65
CA GLN A 189 0.18 -6.34 -24.69
C GLN A 189 0.12 -7.76 -24.11
N PRO A 190 -0.69 -8.69 -24.68
CA PRO A 190 -0.63 -10.09 -24.32
C PRO A 190 0.79 -10.66 -24.42
N HIS A 191 1.22 -11.45 -23.44
CA HIS A 191 2.58 -12.00 -23.40
C HIS A 191 2.93 -12.90 -24.59
N THR A 192 1.93 -13.41 -25.30
CA THR A 192 2.09 -14.26 -26.49
C THR A 192 2.33 -13.47 -27.77
N ASP A 193 2.01 -12.18 -27.79
CA ASP A 193 2.04 -11.37 -29.00
C ASP A 193 3.46 -10.93 -29.37
N ARG A 194 3.70 -10.78 -30.68
CA ARG A 194 4.98 -10.37 -31.23
C ARG A 194 4.79 -9.37 -32.39
N PRO A 195 5.68 -8.39 -32.55
CA PRO A 195 6.87 -8.14 -31.72
C PRO A 195 6.50 -7.63 -30.31
N TYR A 196 7.34 -7.91 -29.32
CA TYR A 196 7.14 -7.40 -27.96
C TYR A 196 7.25 -5.86 -27.93
N VAL A 197 6.29 -5.23 -27.27
CA VAL A 197 6.25 -3.78 -27.02
C VAL A 197 6.58 -3.56 -25.53
N PRO A 198 7.77 -3.04 -25.19
CA PRO A 198 8.11 -2.78 -23.80
C PRO A 198 7.21 -1.71 -23.20
N ASP A 199 7.06 -1.75 -21.86
CA ASP A 199 6.31 -0.76 -21.07
C ASP A 199 4.88 -0.52 -21.56
N SER A 200 4.22 -1.57 -22.09
CA SER A 200 2.85 -1.49 -22.60
C SER A 200 1.77 -1.54 -21.51
N TRP A 201 2.13 -1.93 -20.29
CA TRP A 201 1.27 -2.04 -19.11
C TRP A 201 1.36 -0.80 -18.23
N ALA A 202 0.41 -0.64 -17.30
CA ALA A 202 0.45 0.39 -16.25
C ALA A 202 0.62 1.83 -16.79
N LEU A 203 -0.06 2.17 -17.88
CA LEU A 203 0.10 3.45 -18.57
C LEU A 203 -0.28 4.65 -17.69
N GLY A 204 -1.24 4.47 -16.79
CA GLY A 204 -1.68 5.50 -15.85
C GLY A 204 -0.63 5.84 -14.80
N SER A 205 -0.04 4.85 -14.15
CA SER A 205 1.02 5.09 -13.18
C SER A 205 2.30 5.58 -13.82
N GLN A 206 2.65 5.10 -15.02
CA GLN A 206 3.75 5.65 -15.79
C GLN A 206 3.58 7.15 -16.06
N HIS A 207 2.35 7.56 -16.45
CA HIS A 207 2.05 8.98 -16.67
C HIS A 207 2.13 9.77 -15.37
N TRP A 208 1.52 9.26 -14.29
CA TRP A 208 1.53 9.92 -12.99
C TRP A 208 2.94 10.06 -12.42
N ALA A 209 3.76 9.01 -12.50
CA ALA A 209 5.12 9.05 -11.98
C ALA A 209 6.02 10.07 -12.68
N ARG A 210 5.78 10.34 -13.98
CA ARG A 210 6.46 11.41 -14.72
C ARG A 210 5.85 12.80 -14.45
N ASN A 211 4.57 12.86 -14.07
CA ASN A 211 3.81 14.10 -13.92
C ASN A 211 2.95 14.03 -12.66
N PRO A 212 3.53 14.00 -11.45
CA PRO A 212 2.75 13.87 -10.23
C PRO A 212 1.76 15.02 -10.06
N HIS A 213 0.64 14.75 -9.40
CA HIS A 213 -0.48 15.68 -9.23
C HIS A 213 -0.16 16.92 -8.39
N VAL A 214 0.95 16.87 -7.65
CA VAL A 214 1.53 18.00 -6.89
C VAL A 214 2.99 18.15 -7.27
N GLN A 215 3.43 19.37 -7.50
CA GLN A 215 4.83 19.65 -7.82
C GLN A 215 5.74 19.27 -6.63
N GLY A 216 6.82 18.51 -6.92
CA GLY A 216 7.72 18.03 -5.87
C GLY A 216 7.09 16.98 -4.94
N TYR A 217 6.12 16.24 -5.46
CA TYR A 217 5.42 15.20 -4.71
C TYR A 217 6.39 14.22 -4.04
N TYR A 218 6.10 13.92 -2.78
CA TYR A 218 6.85 12.97 -1.97
C TYR A 218 5.89 12.12 -1.12
N ALA A 219 6.20 10.85 -0.97
CA ALA A 219 5.63 9.95 0.04
C ALA A 219 6.75 9.09 0.64
N LYS A 220 6.66 8.74 1.92
CA LYS A 220 7.65 7.87 2.60
C LYS A 220 7.77 6.53 1.87
N TYR A 221 6.63 5.99 1.47
CA TYR A 221 6.51 4.77 0.68
C TYR A 221 5.10 4.65 0.08
N GLY A 222 4.94 3.68 -0.82
CA GLY A 222 3.65 3.32 -1.40
C GLY A 222 3.28 1.85 -1.15
N ILE A 223 1.98 1.56 -1.19
CA ILE A 223 1.41 0.21 -1.19
C ILE A 223 0.39 0.12 -2.33
N LEU A 224 0.67 -0.73 -3.30
CA LEU A 224 -0.25 -1.09 -4.36
C LEU A 224 -1.10 -2.29 -3.91
N LEU A 225 -2.37 -2.27 -4.25
CA LEU A 225 -3.30 -3.38 -4.10
C LEU A 225 -3.75 -3.85 -5.47
N ASP A 226 -3.39 -5.06 -5.83
CA ASP A 226 -3.84 -5.69 -7.05
C ASP A 226 -4.34 -7.12 -6.78
N MET A 227 -5.53 -7.48 -7.29
CA MET A 227 -6.15 -8.79 -7.11
C MET A 227 -6.23 -9.24 -5.65
N VAL A 228 -6.76 -8.38 -4.76
CA VAL A 228 -6.75 -8.59 -3.29
C VAL A 228 -8.09 -9.07 -2.73
N GLY A 229 -8.99 -9.58 -3.58
CA GLY A 229 -10.35 -9.94 -3.17
C GLY A 229 -10.72 -11.40 -3.34
N ALA A 230 -9.96 -12.20 -4.09
CA ALA A 230 -10.35 -13.57 -4.40
C ALA A 230 -10.32 -14.49 -3.18
N LYS A 231 -11.20 -15.48 -3.18
CA LYS A 231 -11.21 -16.54 -2.17
C LYS A 231 -9.88 -17.30 -2.16
N ASP A 232 -9.45 -17.68 -0.96
CA ASP A 232 -8.21 -18.44 -0.73
C ASP A 232 -6.93 -17.73 -1.28
N ALA A 233 -6.99 -16.41 -1.48
CA ALA A 233 -5.85 -15.64 -1.97
C ALA A 233 -4.63 -15.78 -1.06
N THR A 234 -3.45 -15.88 -1.68
CA THR A 234 -2.16 -15.83 -0.98
C THR A 234 -1.31 -14.69 -1.53
N PHE A 235 -0.73 -13.91 -0.63
CA PHE A 235 0.14 -12.78 -0.93
C PHE A 235 1.58 -13.17 -0.54
N LEU A 236 2.45 -13.26 -1.57
CA LEU A 236 3.86 -13.55 -1.40
C LEU A 236 4.66 -12.23 -1.46
N MET A 237 5.89 -12.25 -0.92
CA MET A 237 6.79 -11.11 -0.99
C MET A 237 7.31 -10.98 -2.42
N GLU A 238 6.68 -10.10 -3.20
CA GLU A 238 6.92 -9.91 -4.64
C GLU A 238 8.33 -9.36 -4.91
N GLY A 239 8.96 -9.77 -6.01
CA GLY A 239 10.37 -9.55 -6.27
C GLY A 239 10.80 -8.09 -6.41
N TYR A 240 10.08 -7.23 -7.14
CA TYR A 240 10.39 -5.80 -7.20
C TYR A 240 10.09 -5.10 -5.87
N SER A 241 9.04 -5.49 -5.16
CA SER A 241 8.74 -5.01 -3.81
C SER A 241 9.92 -5.30 -2.86
N MET A 242 10.49 -6.51 -2.93
CA MET A 242 11.67 -6.89 -2.15
C MET A 242 12.92 -6.15 -2.59
N MET A 243 13.07 -5.85 -3.87
CA MET A 243 14.22 -5.12 -4.41
C MET A 243 14.24 -3.65 -3.97
N TYR A 244 13.10 -2.97 -4.02
CA TYR A 244 13.00 -1.53 -3.80
C TYR A 244 12.55 -1.14 -2.40
N ALA A 245 11.76 -1.99 -1.71
CA ALA A 245 11.09 -1.64 -0.48
C ALA A 245 10.98 -2.81 0.54
N ALA A 246 12.02 -3.65 0.65
CA ALA A 246 12.01 -4.85 1.50
C ALA A 246 11.63 -4.60 2.97
N SER A 247 11.99 -3.44 3.52
CA SER A 247 11.62 -3.07 4.90
C SER A 247 10.11 -2.86 5.03
N ILE A 248 9.47 -2.29 4.02
CA ILE A 248 8.03 -2.06 3.98
C ILE A 248 7.29 -3.38 3.79
N VAL A 249 7.76 -4.26 2.89
CA VAL A 249 7.22 -5.62 2.76
C VAL A 249 7.21 -6.31 4.12
N ARG A 250 8.35 -6.37 4.80
CA ARG A 250 8.44 -7.02 6.12
C ARG A 250 7.53 -6.36 7.17
N LYS A 251 7.40 -5.04 7.16
CA LYS A 251 6.49 -4.31 8.03
C LYS A 251 5.05 -4.77 7.82
N VAL A 252 4.57 -4.79 6.58
CA VAL A 252 3.19 -5.16 6.24
C VAL A 252 2.93 -6.64 6.54
N TRP A 253 3.81 -7.56 6.11
CA TRP A 253 3.64 -9.00 6.37
C TRP A 253 3.69 -9.34 7.85
N ASN A 254 4.63 -8.77 8.61
CA ASN A 254 4.67 -8.97 10.07
C ASN A 254 3.42 -8.42 10.77
N THR A 255 2.87 -7.31 10.28
CA THR A 255 1.61 -6.76 10.81
C THR A 255 0.44 -7.70 10.53
N ALA A 256 0.33 -8.23 9.31
CA ALA A 256 -0.69 -9.21 8.94
C ALA A 256 -0.61 -10.48 9.81
N ILE A 257 0.59 -11.04 9.98
CA ILE A 257 0.83 -12.23 10.83
C ILE A 257 0.42 -11.94 12.28
N ARG A 258 0.79 -10.77 12.83
CA ARG A 258 0.43 -10.37 14.19
C ARG A 258 -1.09 -10.24 14.39
N LEU A 259 -1.83 -9.94 13.31
CA LEU A 259 -3.30 -9.90 13.29
C LEU A 259 -3.95 -11.27 13.04
N GLY A 260 -3.17 -12.34 12.83
CA GLY A 260 -3.66 -13.70 12.58
C GLY A 260 -4.03 -13.95 11.10
N TYR A 261 -3.45 -13.19 10.16
CA TYR A 261 -3.67 -13.33 8.71
C TYR A 261 -2.49 -14.03 8.01
N ASP A 262 -1.77 -14.88 8.72
CA ASP A 262 -0.61 -15.63 8.22
C ASP A 262 -0.96 -16.67 7.15
N ASN A 263 -2.24 -17.07 7.05
CA ASN A 263 -2.75 -17.89 5.96
C ASN A 263 -2.90 -17.11 4.63
N TYR A 264 -2.99 -15.77 4.66
CA TYR A 264 -3.03 -14.93 3.47
C TYR A 264 -1.64 -14.36 3.13
N PHE A 265 -0.90 -13.85 4.12
CA PHE A 265 0.39 -13.20 3.95
C PHE A 265 1.54 -14.16 4.24
N LEU A 266 2.08 -14.77 3.19
CA LEU A 266 3.11 -15.79 3.30
C LEU A 266 4.52 -15.19 3.25
N MET A 267 5.40 -15.53 4.22
CA MET A 267 6.80 -15.10 4.28
C MET A 267 7.67 -15.85 3.25
N GLN A 268 7.26 -15.80 1.99
CA GLN A 268 7.93 -16.45 0.87
C GLN A 268 8.07 -15.45 -0.27
N GLU A 269 9.24 -15.42 -0.89
CA GLU A 269 9.51 -14.57 -2.04
C GLU A 269 8.99 -15.19 -3.34
N THR A 270 8.62 -14.34 -4.29
CA THR A 270 8.28 -14.73 -5.66
C THR A 270 9.05 -13.91 -6.69
N ASN A 271 8.89 -14.25 -7.96
CA ASN A 271 9.53 -13.53 -9.07
C ASN A 271 9.02 -12.07 -9.14
N PRO A 272 9.81 -11.16 -9.72
CA PRO A 272 9.35 -9.81 -10.03
C PRO A 272 8.15 -9.82 -10.98
N ILE A 273 7.16 -8.97 -10.68
CA ILE A 273 5.96 -8.76 -11.48
C ILE A 273 5.94 -7.29 -11.92
N THR A 274 5.85 -7.03 -13.22
CA THR A 274 5.70 -5.66 -13.73
C THR A 274 4.26 -5.21 -13.55
N ASP A 275 4.07 -4.14 -12.75
CA ASP A 275 2.80 -3.58 -12.38
C ASP A 275 3.01 -2.09 -11.99
N ASP A 276 1.99 -1.34 -11.61
CA ASP A 276 2.04 0.08 -11.26
C ASP A 276 3.19 0.44 -10.30
N HIS A 277 3.43 -0.39 -9.27
CA HIS A 277 4.51 -0.17 -8.29
C HIS A 277 5.90 -0.18 -8.92
N TYR A 278 6.13 -0.95 -9.97
CA TYR A 278 7.41 -0.96 -10.67
C TYR A 278 7.73 0.42 -11.24
N TYR A 279 6.76 1.07 -11.88
CA TYR A 279 6.95 2.39 -12.47
C TYR A 279 7.03 3.49 -11.41
N ILE A 280 6.34 3.35 -10.29
CA ILE A 280 6.47 4.26 -9.14
C ILE A 280 7.90 4.17 -8.56
N ASN A 281 8.43 2.97 -8.39
CA ASN A 281 9.79 2.76 -7.92
C ASN A 281 10.84 3.32 -8.89
N THR A 282 10.68 3.07 -10.20
CA THR A 282 11.74 3.34 -11.18
C THR A 282 11.71 4.74 -11.77
N ILE A 283 10.57 5.42 -11.78
CA ILE A 283 10.42 6.74 -12.40
C ILE A 283 10.46 7.87 -11.36
N ILE A 284 9.67 7.76 -10.27
CA ILE A 284 9.59 8.81 -9.24
C ILE A 284 10.38 8.46 -7.97
N ASN A 285 10.92 7.22 -7.88
CA ASN A 285 11.74 6.75 -6.77
C ASN A 285 11.04 6.79 -5.39
N ILE A 286 9.75 6.46 -5.35
CA ILE A 286 9.02 6.24 -4.09
C ILE A 286 9.04 4.74 -3.81
N PRO A 287 9.66 4.27 -2.70
CA PRO A 287 9.69 2.84 -2.35
C PRO A 287 8.27 2.30 -2.24
N THR A 288 7.83 1.50 -3.20
CA THR A 288 6.45 1.01 -3.29
C THR A 288 6.41 -0.51 -3.39
N ILE A 289 5.56 -1.12 -2.58
CA ILE A 289 5.31 -2.56 -2.59
C ILE A 289 4.00 -2.88 -3.30
N ASN A 290 3.87 -4.13 -3.75
CA ASN A 290 2.64 -4.70 -4.26
C ASN A 290 2.13 -5.80 -3.33
N ILE A 291 0.87 -5.70 -2.91
CA ILE A 291 0.11 -6.80 -2.33
C ILE A 291 -0.71 -7.37 -3.48
N ILE A 292 -0.27 -8.49 -4.02
CA ILE A 292 -0.86 -9.12 -5.19
C ILE A 292 -1.07 -10.62 -4.95
N HIS A 293 -2.23 -11.13 -5.37
CA HIS A 293 -2.52 -12.56 -5.29
C HIS A 293 -1.58 -13.35 -6.19
N TYR A 294 -0.84 -14.29 -5.58
CA TYR A 294 0.04 -15.20 -6.28
C TYR A 294 -0.33 -16.64 -5.95
N ASP A 295 -0.68 -17.43 -6.98
CA ASP A 295 -1.02 -18.84 -6.86
C ASP A 295 0.02 -19.71 -7.58
N ARG A 296 0.83 -20.43 -6.80
CA ARG A 296 1.88 -21.34 -7.32
C ARG A 296 1.35 -22.57 -8.02
N THR A 297 0.06 -22.86 -7.93
CA THR A 297 -0.57 -24.02 -8.57
C THR A 297 -0.97 -23.74 -10.01
N THR A 298 -1.04 -22.46 -10.40
CA THR A 298 -1.35 -22.05 -11.78
C THR A 298 -0.07 -21.86 -12.61
N VAL A 299 -0.21 -21.98 -13.93
CA VAL A 299 0.91 -21.77 -14.86
C VAL A 299 1.32 -20.31 -14.94
N THR A 300 0.38 -19.40 -14.74
CA THR A 300 0.61 -17.93 -14.78
C THR A 300 1.20 -17.39 -13.51
N GLY A 301 1.03 -18.09 -12.38
CA GLY A 301 1.33 -17.57 -11.05
C GLY A 301 0.23 -16.67 -10.48
N PHE A 302 -0.83 -16.39 -11.24
CA PHE A 302 -2.00 -15.61 -10.80
C PHE A 302 -3.17 -16.52 -10.48
N PHE A 303 -4.25 -15.98 -9.91
CA PHE A 303 -5.44 -16.77 -9.56
C PHE A 303 -6.08 -17.40 -10.82
N PRO A 304 -6.83 -18.52 -10.68
CA PRO A 304 -7.28 -19.32 -11.82
C PRO A 304 -8.13 -18.56 -12.84
N GLU A 305 -8.91 -17.58 -12.36
CA GLU A 305 -9.83 -16.79 -13.18
C GLU A 305 -9.20 -15.54 -13.80
N TRP A 306 -7.91 -15.31 -13.58
CA TRP A 306 -7.18 -14.17 -14.11
C TRP A 306 -7.31 -14.07 -15.63
N HIS A 307 -7.75 -12.90 -16.13
CA HIS A 307 -8.02 -12.60 -17.54
C HIS A 307 -9.03 -13.54 -18.20
N THR A 308 -10.04 -13.94 -17.42
CA THR A 308 -11.18 -14.74 -17.90
C THR A 308 -12.50 -14.11 -17.46
N HIS A 309 -13.63 -14.54 -18.06
CA HIS A 309 -14.98 -14.16 -17.58
C HIS A 309 -15.33 -14.79 -16.22
N GLY A 310 -14.47 -15.67 -15.70
CA GLY A 310 -14.56 -16.16 -14.33
C GLY A 310 -14.24 -15.11 -13.29
N ASP A 311 -13.50 -14.05 -13.64
CA ASP A 311 -13.22 -12.92 -12.72
C ASP A 311 -14.45 -12.02 -12.59
N ASN A 312 -15.45 -12.52 -11.89
CA ASN A 312 -16.71 -11.88 -11.57
C ASN A 312 -16.94 -11.85 -10.05
N ILE A 313 -18.12 -11.36 -9.60
CA ILE A 313 -18.40 -11.19 -8.18
C ILE A 313 -18.31 -12.47 -7.34
N ASP A 314 -18.53 -13.65 -7.98
CA ASP A 314 -18.57 -14.95 -7.28
C ASP A 314 -17.19 -15.37 -6.73
N VAL A 315 -16.10 -14.86 -7.28
CA VAL A 315 -14.74 -15.13 -6.79
C VAL A 315 -14.35 -14.31 -5.55
N ILE A 316 -15.11 -13.27 -5.22
CA ILE A 316 -14.77 -12.35 -4.14
C ILE A 316 -15.15 -12.90 -2.76
N ASP A 317 -14.16 -12.98 -1.87
CA ASP A 317 -14.33 -13.37 -0.47
C ASP A 317 -14.09 -12.18 0.48
N LYS A 318 -15.08 -11.92 1.31
CA LYS A 318 -15.04 -10.86 2.34
C LYS A 318 -13.95 -11.08 3.39
N ASN A 319 -13.56 -12.33 3.65
CA ASN A 319 -12.45 -12.61 4.59
C ASN A 319 -11.11 -12.16 4.02
N THR A 320 -10.88 -12.36 2.72
CA THR A 320 -9.70 -11.84 2.02
C THR A 320 -9.66 -10.31 2.07
N LEU A 321 -10.78 -9.65 1.73
CA LEU A 321 -10.91 -8.19 1.83
C LEU A 321 -10.65 -7.69 3.26
N LYS A 322 -11.15 -8.42 4.28
CA LYS A 322 -10.92 -8.11 5.70
C LYS A 322 -9.45 -8.22 6.07
N ALA A 323 -8.78 -9.30 5.65
CA ALA A 323 -7.36 -9.53 5.95
C ALA A 323 -6.49 -8.40 5.40
N VAL A 324 -6.71 -8.00 4.14
CA VAL A 324 -5.96 -6.91 3.50
C VAL A 324 -6.30 -5.56 4.13
N GLY A 325 -7.57 -5.22 4.23
CA GLY A 325 -8.02 -3.92 4.72
C GLY A 325 -7.66 -3.67 6.18
N GLN A 326 -7.80 -4.67 7.06
CA GLN A 326 -7.42 -4.54 8.47
C GLN A 326 -5.90 -4.44 8.64
N THR A 327 -5.12 -5.17 7.84
CA THR A 327 -3.66 -5.06 7.85
C THR A 327 -3.23 -3.64 7.48
N LEU A 328 -3.81 -3.04 6.43
CA LEU A 328 -3.49 -1.67 6.03
C LEU A 328 -3.89 -0.64 7.08
N LEU A 329 -5.08 -0.77 7.69
CA LEU A 329 -5.47 0.13 8.78
C LEU A 329 -4.49 0.05 9.95
N GLN A 330 -4.07 -1.15 10.34
CA GLN A 330 -3.07 -1.32 11.40
C GLN A 330 -1.75 -0.65 11.04
N VAL A 331 -1.26 -0.85 9.81
CA VAL A 331 -0.04 -0.19 9.31
C VAL A 331 -0.18 1.33 9.36
N ILE A 332 -1.30 1.89 8.90
CA ILE A 332 -1.56 3.34 8.88
C ILE A 332 -1.55 3.94 10.30
N PHE A 333 -2.24 3.30 11.25
CA PHE A 333 -2.34 3.81 12.62
C PHE A 333 -1.09 3.57 13.48
N GLU A 334 -0.17 2.71 13.04
CA GLU A 334 1.15 2.50 13.64
C GLU A 334 2.25 3.38 13.02
N GLU A 335 1.93 4.21 12.00
CA GLU A 335 2.88 5.19 11.45
C GLU A 335 3.11 6.37 12.42
N GLU A 336 4.39 6.83 12.48
CA GLU A 336 4.83 7.96 13.31
C GLU A 336 5.29 9.12 12.45
#